data_bb3c5cb41783b37765a037f5e2aa4aea
#
_entry.id   bb3c5cb41783b37765a037f5e2aa4aea
#
_cell.length_a   1.000
_cell.length_b   1.000
_cell.length_c   1.000
_cell.angle_alpha   90.00
_cell.angle_beta   90.00
_cell.angle_gamma   90.00
#
_symmetry.space_group_name_H-M   'P 1'
#
loop_
_entity.id
_entity.type
_entity.pdbx_description
1 polymer ?
#
loop_
_entity_poly.entity_id
_entity_poly.type
_entity_poly.pdbx_seq_one_letter_code
_entity_poly.pdbx_strand_id
1 'polypeptide(L)'
;QVECLSSIIAVLILGIVIIVHEFGHFLLAKTNGIVVEEFSVGMGPRILSTQRGTTRYSLKLIPFGGSCMMRGEDGEDNAEGTFNSKSVWRRFSVIAAGPIFNFILAFFGAMIIIGIIGYDPPVITQVKEGTPEEAAGLKEGDLITSFDGKKIYLGRELYSYLTLEGLEDKAIDRETRIQVAT
;
A
#
# COMPACT_ATOMS: atom_id res chain seq x y z
N GLN A 1 3.19 21.89 -14.97
CA GLN A 1 1.81 21.67 -14.47
C GLN A 1 1.58 20.23 -14.02
N VAL A 2 2.07 19.23 -14.75
CA VAL A 2 1.90 17.80 -14.40
C VAL A 2 2.63 17.46 -13.09
N GLU A 3 3.83 17.97 -12.88
CA GLU A 3 4.62 17.70 -11.66
C GLU A 3 3.95 18.29 -10.40
N CYS A 4 3.37 19.48 -10.51
CA CYS A 4 2.64 20.10 -9.39
C CYS A 4 1.39 19.29 -9.02
N LEU A 5 0.64 18.83 -10.02
CA LEU A 5 -0.54 17.99 -9.79
C LEU A 5 -0.17 16.65 -9.16
N SER A 6 0.90 16.01 -9.64
CA SER A 6 1.41 14.75 -9.10
C SER A 6 1.82 14.89 -7.64
N SER A 7 2.49 16.00 -7.29
CA SER A 7 2.88 16.28 -5.91
C SER A 7 1.67 16.48 -4.99
N ILE A 8 0.64 17.19 -5.44
CA ILE A 8 -0.60 17.38 -4.68
C ILE A 8 -1.30 16.04 -4.44
N ILE A 9 -1.40 15.19 -5.48
CA ILE A 9 -2.00 13.87 -5.38
C ILE A 9 -1.22 13.00 -4.39
N ALA A 10 0.11 12.99 -4.46
CA ALA A 10 0.95 12.21 -3.55
C ALA A 10 0.73 12.62 -2.10
N VAL A 11 0.61 13.92 -1.84
CA VAL A 11 0.33 14.49 -0.53
C VAL A 11 -1.05 14.06 -0.01
N LEU A 12 -2.06 14.10 -0.86
CA LEU A 12 -3.42 13.66 -0.49
C LEU A 12 -3.45 12.16 -0.16
N ILE A 13 -2.78 11.34 -0.98
CA ILE A 13 -2.68 9.89 -0.73
C ILE A 13 -1.97 9.62 0.60
N LEU A 14 -0.85 10.29 0.86
CA LEU A 14 -0.13 10.18 2.13
C LEU A 14 -1.02 10.57 3.31
N GLY A 15 -1.79 11.65 3.18
CA GLY A 15 -2.75 12.09 4.19
C GLY A 15 -3.80 11.01 4.50
N ILE A 16 -4.36 10.39 3.47
CA ILE A 16 -5.34 9.30 3.62
C ILE A 16 -4.70 8.10 4.34
N VAL A 17 -3.50 7.68 3.93
CA VAL A 17 -2.76 6.57 4.55
C VAL A 17 -2.56 6.81 6.05
N ILE A 18 -2.15 8.04 6.43
CA ILE A 18 -1.93 8.38 7.84
C ILE A 18 -3.26 8.39 8.61
N ILE A 19 -4.32 8.97 8.05
CA ILE A 19 -5.63 9.02 8.72
C ILE A 19 -6.16 7.60 8.96
N VAL A 20 -6.04 6.71 8.00
CA VAL A 20 -6.48 5.31 8.13
C VAL A 20 -5.64 4.57 9.16
N HIS A 21 -4.33 4.82 9.21
CA HIS A 21 -3.44 4.31 10.25
C HIS A 21 -3.89 4.71 11.66
N GLU A 22 -4.07 6.01 11.89
CA GLU A 22 -4.54 6.55 13.17
C GLU A 22 -5.94 6.05 13.54
N PHE A 23 -6.80 5.90 12.54
CA PHE A 23 -8.13 5.34 12.74
C PHE A 23 -8.08 3.88 13.21
N GLY A 24 -7.11 3.10 12.75
CA GLY A 24 -6.86 1.75 13.25
C GLY A 24 -6.58 1.75 14.75
N HIS A 25 -5.64 2.58 15.21
CA HIS A 25 -5.34 2.75 16.63
C HIS A 25 -6.57 3.20 17.42
N PHE A 26 -7.27 4.20 16.90
CA PHE A 26 -8.49 4.73 17.53
C PHE A 26 -9.56 3.65 17.73
N LEU A 27 -9.85 2.87 16.69
CA LEU A 27 -10.88 1.85 16.74
C LEU A 27 -10.55 0.76 17.77
N LEU A 28 -9.31 0.24 17.71
CA LEU A 28 -8.88 -0.82 18.62
C LEU A 28 -8.72 -0.31 20.07
N ALA A 29 -8.30 0.94 20.29
CA ALA A 29 -8.26 1.55 21.61
C ALA A 29 -9.67 1.59 22.21
N LYS A 30 -10.65 2.08 21.46
CA LYS A 30 -12.06 2.15 21.92
C LYS A 30 -12.64 0.77 22.22
N THR A 31 -12.44 -0.22 21.35
CA THR A 31 -12.95 -1.58 21.55
C THR A 31 -12.30 -2.29 22.74
N ASN A 32 -11.04 -1.95 23.06
CA ASN A 32 -10.32 -2.46 24.23
C ASN A 32 -10.63 -1.68 25.52
N GLY A 33 -11.51 -0.69 25.47
CA GLY A 33 -11.86 0.13 26.64
C GLY A 33 -10.73 1.03 27.12
N ILE A 34 -9.92 1.53 26.18
CA ILE A 34 -8.90 2.55 26.41
C ILE A 34 -9.54 3.91 26.12
N VAL A 35 -9.32 4.86 27.01
CA VAL A 35 -9.81 6.23 26.83
C VAL A 35 -8.94 6.94 25.82
N VAL A 36 -9.54 7.29 24.66
CA VAL A 36 -8.91 8.16 23.67
C VAL A 36 -9.27 9.59 24.02
N GLU A 37 -8.27 10.40 24.32
CA GLU A 37 -8.43 11.80 24.71
C GLU A 37 -8.60 12.72 23.49
N GLU A 38 -7.79 12.52 22.44
CA GLU A 38 -7.90 13.26 21.20
C GLU A 38 -7.68 12.34 19.99
N PHE A 39 -8.56 12.47 19.02
CA PHE A 39 -8.34 11.97 17.66
C PHE A 39 -8.26 13.15 16.72
N SER A 40 -7.11 13.38 16.08
CA SER A 40 -6.91 14.54 15.21
C SER A 40 -6.49 14.16 13.82
N VAL A 41 -6.99 14.94 12.86
CA VAL A 41 -6.56 14.96 11.47
C VAL A 41 -5.68 16.18 11.27
N GLY A 42 -4.48 15.99 10.74
CA GLY A 42 -3.49 17.03 10.56
C GLY A 42 -2.62 17.28 11.78
N MET A 43 -1.70 18.21 11.66
CA MET A 43 -0.74 18.63 12.68
C MET A 43 -0.80 20.14 12.92
N GLY A 44 -0.17 20.61 14.00
CA GLY A 44 -0.10 22.01 14.37
C GLY A 44 -1.33 22.52 15.16
N PRO A 45 -1.65 23.82 15.10
CA PRO A 45 -2.75 24.40 15.86
C PRO A 45 -4.10 23.88 15.37
N ARG A 46 -5.06 23.75 16.32
CA ARG A 46 -6.43 23.33 16.04
C ARG A 46 -7.20 24.43 15.30
N ILE A 47 -7.83 24.08 14.19
CA ILE A 47 -8.77 24.98 13.47
C ILE A 47 -10.18 24.73 13.97
N LEU A 48 -10.58 23.47 14.04
CA LEU A 48 -11.90 23.04 14.49
C LEU A 48 -11.76 21.89 15.48
N SER A 49 -12.62 21.87 16.48
CA SER A 49 -12.70 20.70 17.37
C SER A 49 -14.12 20.53 17.91
N THR A 50 -14.47 19.27 18.17
CA THR A 50 -15.73 18.92 18.82
C THR A 50 -15.47 17.84 19.87
N GLN A 51 -16.18 17.90 20.99
CA GLN A 51 -16.08 16.93 22.06
C GLN A 51 -17.26 15.96 21.97
N ARG A 52 -16.97 14.64 21.91
CA ARG A 52 -18.00 13.61 22.01
C ARG A 52 -17.59 12.58 23.07
N GLY A 53 -18.30 12.56 24.18
CA GLY A 53 -17.94 11.73 25.33
C GLY A 53 -16.56 12.11 25.87
N THR A 54 -15.68 11.13 25.99
CA THR A 54 -14.30 11.32 26.47
C THR A 54 -13.32 11.75 25.40
N THR A 55 -13.72 11.74 24.11
CA THR A 55 -12.82 11.99 22.98
C THR A 55 -13.07 13.34 22.36
N ARG A 56 -12.00 14.10 22.16
CA ARG A 56 -11.99 15.31 21.35
C ARG A 56 -11.60 14.95 19.92
N TYR A 57 -12.41 15.34 18.96
CA TYR A 57 -12.13 15.23 17.52
C TYR A 57 -11.64 16.56 17.02
N SER A 58 -10.46 16.63 16.44
CA SER A 58 -9.83 17.90 16.04
C SER A 58 -9.38 17.86 14.57
N LEU A 59 -9.58 18.99 13.89
CA LEU A 59 -8.94 19.28 12.61
C LEU A 59 -7.86 20.32 12.85
N LYS A 60 -6.63 20.03 12.45
CA LYS A 60 -5.46 20.88 12.63
C LYS A 60 -5.05 21.55 11.32
N LEU A 61 -4.27 22.62 11.42
CA LEU A 61 -3.97 23.53 10.31
C LEU A 61 -3.19 22.88 9.17
N ILE A 62 -2.21 22.04 9.49
CA ILE A 62 -1.36 21.39 8.50
C ILE A 62 -2.03 20.08 8.12
N PRO A 63 -2.44 19.88 6.84
CA PRO A 63 -3.21 18.70 6.42
C PRO A 63 -2.37 17.44 6.29
N PHE A 64 -1.23 17.39 6.94
CA PHE A 64 -0.36 16.22 7.03
C PHE A 64 -0.40 15.63 8.42
N GLY A 65 -0.42 14.30 8.49
CA GLY A 65 -0.38 13.60 9.75
C GLY A 65 -1.74 13.46 10.40
N GLY A 66 -1.71 12.94 11.58
CA GLY A 66 -2.82 12.72 12.47
C GLY A 66 -2.29 12.33 13.83
N SER A 67 -3.14 12.18 14.80
CA SER A 67 -2.77 11.61 16.09
C SER A 67 -3.97 10.98 16.79
N CYS A 68 -3.73 9.87 17.46
CA CYS A 68 -4.66 9.21 18.36
C CYS A 68 -4.04 9.21 19.76
N MET A 69 -4.35 10.22 20.58
CA MET A 69 -3.82 10.34 21.92
C MET A 69 -4.62 9.45 22.88
N MET A 70 -3.95 8.45 23.43
CA MET A 70 -4.53 7.53 24.41
C MET A 70 -4.09 7.90 25.81
N ARG A 71 -5.01 7.82 26.78
CA ARG A 71 -4.67 8.09 28.17
C ARG A 71 -3.64 7.09 28.68
N GLY A 72 -2.56 7.57 29.32
CA GLY A 72 -1.53 6.76 29.94
C GLY A 72 -0.58 6.07 28.95
N GLU A 73 -0.50 6.55 27.69
CA GLU A 73 0.43 6.03 26.71
C GLU A 73 1.88 6.43 27.03
N ASP A 74 2.08 7.69 27.43
CA ASP A 74 3.41 8.26 27.68
C ASP A 74 3.83 8.21 29.18
N GLY A 75 3.07 7.58 30.03
CA GLY A 75 3.28 7.64 31.46
C GLY A 75 3.13 6.31 32.19
N GLU A 76 3.43 6.33 33.49
CA GLU A 76 3.24 5.18 34.42
C GLU A 76 1.82 5.10 34.98
N ASP A 77 0.86 5.88 34.45
CA ASP A 77 -0.52 5.87 34.93
C ASP A 77 -1.19 4.52 34.62
N ASN A 78 -1.52 3.78 35.65
CA ASN A 78 -2.21 2.49 35.60
C ASN A 78 -3.69 2.58 36.00
N ALA A 79 -4.26 3.79 36.05
CA ALA A 79 -5.67 3.97 36.33
C ALA A 79 -6.57 3.22 35.34
N GLU A 80 -7.77 2.89 35.73
CA GLU A 80 -8.73 2.21 34.90
C GLU A 80 -9.00 3.03 33.61
N GLY A 81 -8.94 2.36 32.44
CA GLY A 81 -9.13 3.01 31.14
C GLY A 81 -7.87 3.58 30.52
N THR A 82 -6.70 3.48 31.17
CA THR A 82 -5.41 3.86 30.56
C THR A 82 -4.87 2.76 29.67
N PHE A 83 -4.01 3.12 28.71
CA PHE A 83 -3.32 2.17 27.84
C PHE A 83 -2.52 1.14 28.66
N ASN A 84 -1.76 1.59 29.66
CA ASN A 84 -0.93 0.74 30.49
C ASN A 84 -1.71 -0.18 31.44
N SER A 85 -2.96 0.14 31.78
CA SER A 85 -3.83 -0.73 32.56
C SER A 85 -4.30 -1.99 31.83
N LYS A 86 -4.13 -2.05 30.52
CA LYS A 86 -4.60 -3.17 29.70
C LYS A 86 -3.57 -4.28 29.57
N SER A 87 -4.06 -5.50 29.35
CA SER A 87 -3.18 -6.66 29.12
C SER A 87 -2.28 -6.46 27.90
N VAL A 88 -1.14 -7.13 27.89
CA VAL A 88 -0.14 -7.04 26.80
C VAL A 88 -0.77 -7.29 25.44
N TRP A 89 -1.64 -8.29 25.30
CA TRP A 89 -2.31 -8.61 24.05
C TRP A 89 -3.26 -7.50 23.54
N ARG A 90 -3.96 -6.82 24.47
CA ARG A 90 -4.80 -5.67 24.12
C ARG A 90 -3.96 -4.49 23.67
N ARG A 91 -2.86 -4.20 24.34
CA ARG A 91 -1.91 -3.15 23.93
C ARG A 91 -1.29 -3.48 22.57
N PHE A 92 -0.84 -4.73 22.38
CA PHE A 92 -0.32 -5.19 21.10
C PHE A 92 -1.34 -5.03 19.97
N SER A 93 -2.60 -5.42 20.19
CA SER A 93 -3.65 -5.27 19.16
C SER A 93 -3.86 -3.82 18.74
N VAL A 94 -3.78 -2.88 19.69
CA VAL A 94 -3.89 -1.44 19.39
C VAL A 94 -2.70 -0.97 18.55
N ILE A 95 -1.46 -1.33 18.96
CA ILE A 95 -0.25 -0.93 18.23
C ILE A 95 -0.24 -1.54 16.81
N ALA A 96 -0.63 -2.79 16.66
CA ALA A 96 -0.66 -3.47 15.38
C ALA A 96 -1.79 -2.97 14.46
N ALA A 97 -2.84 -2.36 15.01
CA ALA A 97 -4.00 -1.92 14.24
C ALA A 97 -3.67 -0.89 13.16
N GLY A 98 -2.79 0.08 13.45
CA GLY A 98 -2.37 1.08 12.47
C GLY A 98 -1.83 0.45 11.16
N PRO A 99 -0.75 -0.32 11.23
CA PRO A 99 -0.22 -1.03 10.06
C PRO A 99 -1.25 -1.96 9.40
N ILE A 100 -2.04 -2.72 10.18
CA ILE A 100 -3.05 -3.64 9.64
C ILE A 100 -4.09 -2.87 8.81
N PHE A 101 -4.57 -1.73 9.29
CA PHE A 101 -5.53 -0.91 8.54
C PHE A 101 -4.94 -0.36 7.24
N ASN A 102 -3.65 -0.05 7.22
CA ASN A 102 -2.97 0.35 5.99
C ASN A 102 -2.85 -0.81 4.99
N PHE A 103 -2.61 -2.04 5.45
CA PHE A 103 -2.66 -3.23 4.57
C PHE A 103 -4.07 -3.46 4.00
N ILE A 104 -5.11 -3.29 4.81
CA ILE A 104 -6.51 -3.37 4.36
C ILE A 104 -6.79 -2.30 3.30
N LEU A 105 -6.37 -1.05 3.54
CA LEU A 105 -6.50 0.04 2.58
C LEU A 105 -5.78 -0.28 1.26
N ALA A 106 -4.53 -0.76 1.34
CA ALA A 106 -3.74 -1.12 0.18
C ALA A 106 -4.38 -2.26 -0.61
N PHE A 107 -4.92 -3.28 0.06
CA PHE A 107 -5.62 -4.40 -0.56
C PHE A 107 -6.86 -3.93 -1.35
N PHE A 108 -7.74 -3.15 -0.73
CA PHE A 108 -8.91 -2.63 -1.41
C PHE A 108 -8.56 -1.63 -2.52
N GLY A 109 -7.54 -0.79 -2.30
CA GLY A 109 -7.01 0.11 -3.33
C GLY A 109 -6.49 -0.66 -4.55
N ALA A 110 -5.72 -1.72 -4.33
CA ALA A 110 -5.24 -2.57 -5.40
C ALA A 110 -6.38 -3.26 -6.15
N MET A 111 -7.39 -3.78 -5.44
CA MET A 111 -8.58 -4.37 -6.07
C MET A 111 -9.32 -3.38 -6.97
N ILE A 112 -9.49 -2.14 -6.51
CA ILE A 112 -10.14 -1.09 -7.29
C ILE A 112 -9.32 -0.76 -8.55
N ILE A 113 -8.00 -0.59 -8.40
CA ILE A 113 -7.09 -0.29 -9.52
C ILE A 113 -7.13 -1.41 -10.56
N ILE A 114 -6.99 -2.67 -10.12
CA ILE A 114 -7.05 -3.84 -11.02
C ILE A 114 -8.44 -3.95 -11.68
N GLY A 115 -9.50 -3.64 -10.94
CA GLY A 115 -10.87 -3.68 -11.47
C GLY A 115 -11.13 -2.61 -12.54
N ILE A 116 -10.48 -1.45 -12.47
CA ILE A 116 -10.66 -0.34 -13.41
C ILE A 116 -9.71 -0.45 -14.61
N ILE A 117 -8.42 -0.72 -14.34
CA ILE A 117 -7.35 -0.69 -15.35
C ILE A 117 -7.16 -2.07 -15.98
N GLY A 118 -7.56 -3.14 -15.29
CA GLY A 118 -7.20 -4.51 -15.61
C GLY A 118 -5.84 -4.89 -15.03
N TYR A 119 -5.44 -6.13 -15.27
CA TYR A 119 -4.08 -6.57 -14.99
C TYR A 119 -3.25 -6.54 -16.28
N ASP A 120 -1.95 -6.44 -16.16
CA ASP A 120 -1.01 -6.39 -17.25
C ASP A 120 -0.49 -7.83 -17.55
N PRO A 121 -1.16 -8.58 -18.47
CA PRO A 121 -0.72 -9.93 -18.78
C PRO A 121 0.59 -9.87 -19.60
N PRO A 122 1.47 -10.86 -19.48
CA PRO A 122 2.71 -10.94 -20.24
C PRO A 122 2.45 -11.44 -21.66
N VAL A 123 1.75 -10.64 -22.47
CA VAL A 123 1.37 -10.94 -23.86
C VAL A 123 2.37 -10.33 -24.82
N ILE A 124 2.76 -11.09 -25.85
CA ILE A 124 3.58 -10.59 -26.96
C ILE A 124 2.71 -9.66 -27.81
N THR A 125 3.06 -8.38 -27.81
CA THR A 125 2.30 -7.35 -28.55
C THR A 125 2.76 -7.20 -30.00
N GLN A 126 4.01 -7.57 -30.30
CA GLN A 126 4.56 -7.49 -31.66
C GLN A 126 5.75 -8.45 -31.80
N VAL A 127 5.81 -9.15 -32.90
CA VAL A 127 7.00 -9.90 -33.35
C VAL A 127 7.49 -9.25 -34.66
N LYS A 128 8.76 -8.83 -34.70
CA LYS A 128 9.34 -8.22 -35.90
C LYS A 128 9.81 -9.29 -36.87
N GLU A 129 9.57 -9.08 -38.16
CA GLU A 129 10.07 -9.96 -39.24
C GLU A 129 11.60 -10.04 -39.23
N GLY A 130 12.14 -11.23 -39.47
CA GLY A 130 13.58 -11.49 -39.50
C GLY A 130 14.27 -11.57 -38.15
N THR A 131 13.51 -11.59 -37.05
CA THR A 131 14.07 -11.71 -35.71
C THR A 131 14.14 -13.17 -35.20
N PRO A 132 15.00 -13.45 -34.22
CA PRO A 132 15.08 -14.78 -33.60
C PRO A 132 13.76 -15.25 -33.00
N GLU A 133 12.93 -14.32 -32.53
CA GLU A 133 11.63 -14.57 -31.96
C GLU A 133 10.65 -15.14 -32.98
N GLU A 134 10.65 -14.58 -34.20
CA GLU A 134 9.88 -15.12 -35.33
C GLU A 134 10.39 -16.52 -35.70
N ALA A 135 11.72 -16.69 -35.81
CA ALA A 135 12.32 -17.98 -36.10
C ALA A 135 12.02 -19.06 -35.04
N ALA A 136 11.81 -18.63 -33.80
CA ALA A 136 11.38 -19.49 -32.67
C ALA A 136 9.88 -19.83 -32.72
N GLY A 137 9.10 -19.20 -33.64
CA GLY A 137 7.69 -19.45 -33.84
C GLY A 137 6.76 -18.67 -32.91
N LEU A 138 7.29 -17.65 -32.20
CA LEU A 138 6.47 -16.76 -31.35
C LEU A 138 5.55 -15.90 -32.24
N LYS A 139 4.34 -15.66 -31.75
CA LYS A 139 3.32 -14.88 -32.46
C LYS A 139 2.78 -13.76 -31.60
N GLU A 140 2.26 -12.74 -32.26
CA GLU A 140 1.46 -11.71 -31.58
C GLU A 140 0.24 -12.34 -30.91
N GLY A 141 -0.02 -11.99 -29.66
CA GLY A 141 -1.09 -12.56 -28.82
C GLY A 141 -0.66 -13.72 -27.94
N ASP A 142 0.54 -14.29 -28.14
CA ASP A 142 1.06 -15.36 -27.28
C ASP A 142 1.28 -14.88 -25.86
N LEU A 143 0.89 -15.71 -24.87
CA LEU A 143 1.05 -15.43 -23.44
C LEU A 143 2.32 -16.11 -22.91
N ILE A 144 3.27 -15.35 -22.41
CA ILE A 144 4.48 -15.88 -21.80
C ILE A 144 4.16 -16.41 -20.41
N THR A 145 4.27 -17.72 -20.22
CA THR A 145 3.98 -18.37 -18.93
C THR A 145 5.21 -18.59 -18.07
N SER A 146 6.36 -18.71 -18.72
CA SER A 146 7.65 -18.81 -18.00
C SER A 146 8.80 -18.28 -18.84
N PHE A 147 9.81 -17.77 -18.16
CA PHE A 147 11.06 -17.31 -18.75
C PHE A 147 12.22 -17.83 -17.90
N ASP A 148 13.19 -18.50 -18.52
CA ASP A 148 14.34 -19.12 -17.86
C ASP A 148 13.96 -19.96 -16.63
N GLY A 149 12.90 -20.78 -16.74
CA GLY A 149 12.40 -21.66 -15.70
C GLY A 149 11.61 -20.95 -14.57
N LYS A 150 11.50 -19.62 -14.58
CA LYS A 150 10.69 -18.84 -13.64
C LYS A 150 9.32 -18.59 -14.24
N LYS A 151 8.26 -18.80 -13.45
CA LYS A 151 6.89 -18.46 -13.86
C LYS A 151 6.72 -16.94 -13.93
N ILE A 152 6.09 -16.48 -14.99
CA ILE A 152 5.78 -15.07 -15.23
C ILE A 152 4.26 -14.89 -15.16
N TYR A 153 3.81 -13.93 -14.37
CA TYR A 153 2.39 -13.63 -14.18
C TYR A 153 2.01 -12.25 -14.70
N LEU A 154 2.97 -11.31 -14.74
CA LEU A 154 2.73 -9.92 -15.14
C LEU A 154 3.77 -9.49 -16.20
N GLY A 155 3.35 -8.67 -17.16
CA GLY A 155 4.24 -8.16 -18.20
C GLY A 155 5.40 -7.34 -17.64
N ARG A 156 5.13 -6.49 -16.64
CA ARG A 156 6.18 -5.71 -15.95
C ARG A 156 7.16 -6.56 -15.14
N GLU A 157 6.77 -7.75 -14.70
CA GLU A 157 7.66 -8.69 -14.01
C GLU A 157 8.73 -9.19 -14.98
N LEU A 158 8.33 -9.55 -16.19
CA LEU A 158 9.26 -9.93 -17.28
C LEU A 158 10.19 -8.78 -17.61
N TYR A 159 9.66 -7.57 -17.78
CA TYR A 159 10.45 -6.37 -18.07
C TYR A 159 11.48 -6.09 -16.96
N SER A 160 11.06 -6.13 -15.69
CA SER A 160 11.96 -5.93 -14.55
C SER A 160 13.06 -6.99 -14.50
N TYR A 161 12.73 -8.24 -14.82
CA TYR A 161 13.67 -9.34 -14.83
C TYR A 161 14.74 -9.15 -15.93
N LEU A 162 14.31 -8.80 -17.13
CA LEU A 162 15.20 -8.51 -18.26
C LEU A 162 16.15 -7.34 -17.94
N THR A 163 15.61 -6.27 -17.36
CA THR A 163 16.38 -5.06 -17.01
C THR A 163 17.39 -5.33 -15.89
N LEU A 164 16.99 -6.04 -14.82
CA LEU A 164 17.86 -6.31 -13.67
C LEU A 164 18.98 -7.29 -13.99
N GLU A 165 18.75 -8.26 -14.88
CA GLU A 165 19.78 -9.21 -15.29
C GLU A 165 20.63 -8.69 -16.47
N GLY A 166 20.35 -7.48 -16.97
CA GLY A 166 21.11 -6.87 -18.05
C GLY A 166 20.96 -7.60 -19.39
N LEU A 167 19.81 -8.24 -19.60
CA LEU A 167 19.49 -9.01 -20.80
C LEU A 167 18.86 -8.17 -21.90
N GLU A 168 18.62 -6.88 -21.66
CA GLU A 168 18.01 -5.96 -22.66
C GLU A 168 18.82 -5.86 -23.95
N ASP A 169 20.16 -5.97 -23.89
CA ASP A 169 21.08 -5.86 -25.03
C ASP A 169 21.72 -7.20 -25.45
N LYS A 170 21.49 -8.25 -24.70
CA LYS A 170 21.96 -9.59 -25.10
C LYS A 170 20.88 -10.25 -25.94
N ALA A 171 21.20 -10.54 -27.20
CA ALA A 171 20.43 -11.47 -28.00
C ALA A 171 20.06 -12.66 -27.10
N ILE A 172 18.76 -12.93 -26.95
CA ILE A 172 18.25 -14.05 -26.17
C ILE A 172 19.01 -15.29 -26.65
N ASP A 173 19.93 -15.78 -25.82
CA ASP A 173 20.78 -16.92 -26.20
C ASP A 173 19.86 -18.15 -26.38
N ARG A 174 20.22 -19.04 -27.29
CA ARG A 174 19.43 -20.22 -27.70
C ARG A 174 19.04 -21.16 -26.54
N GLU A 175 19.56 -20.94 -25.35
CA GLU A 175 19.21 -21.71 -24.15
C GLU A 175 18.08 -21.12 -23.30
N THR A 176 17.67 -19.88 -23.56
CA THR A 176 16.57 -19.23 -22.83
C THR A 176 15.25 -19.88 -23.21
N ARG A 177 14.69 -20.68 -22.30
CA ARG A 177 13.43 -21.39 -22.54
C ARG A 177 12.24 -20.48 -22.21
N ILE A 178 11.59 -19.98 -23.26
CA ILE A 178 10.30 -19.30 -23.13
C ILE A 178 9.20 -20.35 -23.29
N GLN A 179 8.30 -20.43 -22.32
CA GLN A 179 7.09 -21.24 -22.45
C GLN A 179 5.92 -20.29 -22.72
N VAL A 180 5.16 -20.63 -23.75
CA VAL A 180 4.05 -19.83 -24.26
C VAL A 180 2.77 -20.66 -24.19
N ALA A 181 1.67 -20.03 -23.78
CA ALA A 181 0.34 -20.58 -23.93
C ALA A 181 -0.32 -19.89 -25.14
N THR A 182 -0.73 -20.67 -26.11
CA THR A 182 -1.50 -20.24 -27.29
C THR A 182 -2.99 -20.23 -26.98
#